data_9b717b1cf54e4f79866c9d0a809f3df2
#
_entry.id   9b717b1cf54e4f79866c9d0a809f3df2
#
_cell.length_a   1.000
_cell.length_b   1.000
_cell.length_c   1.000
_cell.angle_alpha   90.00
_cell.angle_beta   90.00
_cell.angle_gamma   90.00
#
_symmetry.space_group_name_H-M   'P 1'
#
loop_
_entity.id
_entity.type
_entity.pdbx_description
1 polymer ?
#
loop_
_entity_poly.entity_id
_entity_poly.type
_entity_poly.pdbx_seq_one_letter_code
_entity_poly.pdbx_strand_id
1 'polypeptide(L)'
;INPGSTSTKVSYFENEKNIFTESIFHDAPELLKYPTANDQLPMRRKVLLDFLGKHNIDPGDIDVFIGRGGCAYSQRAGVMVIDERLVEDTARDRGGSDHPAKLGVMLAYDLCKVYGGKMYTVNPTNVDELCDYARPTGIAGLYRRAQTHVLNQKGIAAIHAKKLGKKYEDLNLIVCHVDGGITITAHCKGKMIDSTEGAGGDGPFTPTRLGS
;
A
#
# COMPACT_ATOMS: atom_id res chain seq x y z
N ILE A 1 -0.79 9.09 3.20
CA ILE A 1 -2.12 8.63 3.65
C ILE A 1 -2.11 7.11 3.64
N ASN A 2 -2.27 6.48 4.80
CA ASN A 2 -2.20 5.03 4.96
C ASN A 2 -3.37 4.51 5.82
N PRO A 3 -4.54 4.25 5.21
CA PRO A 3 -5.66 3.65 5.90
C PRO A 3 -5.40 2.16 6.20
N GLY A 4 -5.53 1.78 7.46
CA GLY A 4 -5.49 0.40 7.92
C GLY A 4 -6.86 -0.06 8.42
N SER A 5 -6.96 -1.31 8.88
CA SER A 5 -8.22 -1.89 9.36
C SER A 5 -8.80 -1.11 10.54
N THR A 6 -7.98 -0.73 11.50
CA THR A 6 -8.40 -0.07 12.76
C THR A 6 -7.86 1.34 12.94
N SER A 7 -7.10 1.86 11.98
CA SER A 7 -6.50 3.19 12.08
C SER A 7 -6.27 3.83 10.72
N THR A 8 -6.08 5.15 10.72
CA THR A 8 -5.52 5.89 9.59
C THR A 8 -4.21 6.50 10.02
N LYS A 9 -3.10 6.05 9.41
CA LYS A 9 -1.80 6.67 9.63
C LYS A 9 -1.61 7.79 8.61
N VAL A 10 -1.25 8.96 9.11
CA VAL A 10 -0.99 10.16 8.31
C VAL A 10 0.40 10.64 8.59
N SER A 11 1.13 11.04 7.56
CA SER A 11 2.44 11.69 7.70
C SER A 11 2.47 12.93 6.82
N TYR A 12 3.06 13.99 7.35
CA TYR A 12 3.35 15.22 6.61
C TYR A 12 4.86 15.39 6.47
N PHE A 13 5.28 15.70 5.26
CA PHE A 13 6.69 15.86 4.91
C PHE A 13 6.93 17.23 4.28
N GLU A 14 8.06 17.83 4.60
CA GLU A 14 8.66 18.93 3.85
C GLU A 14 9.92 18.41 3.15
N ASN A 15 9.83 18.26 1.84
CA ASN A 15 10.85 17.57 1.04
C ASN A 15 11.09 16.13 1.57
N GLU A 16 12.30 15.80 2.01
CA GLU A 16 12.65 14.48 2.57
C GLU A 16 12.45 14.38 4.09
N LYS A 17 12.12 15.50 4.76
CA LYS A 17 12.00 15.56 6.21
C LYS A 17 10.58 15.23 6.63
N ASN A 18 10.41 14.18 7.42
CA ASN A 18 9.16 13.90 8.12
C ASN A 18 8.96 14.92 9.25
N ILE A 19 7.90 15.71 9.18
CA ILE A 19 7.56 16.72 10.18
C ILE A 19 6.61 16.14 11.22
N PHE A 20 5.54 15.45 10.77
CA PHE A 20 4.57 14.82 11.64
C PHE A 20 4.23 13.41 11.14
N THR A 21 4.01 12.49 12.06
CA THR A 21 3.40 11.18 11.79
C THR A 21 2.49 10.82 12.94
N GLU A 22 1.23 10.58 12.64
CA GLU A 22 0.23 10.13 13.61
C GLU A 22 -0.50 8.89 13.10
N SER A 23 -0.85 8.00 14.03
CA SER A 23 -1.78 6.90 13.81
C SER A 23 -3.07 7.23 14.55
N ILE A 24 -4.11 7.55 13.82
CA ILE A 24 -5.42 7.90 14.34
C ILE A 24 -6.24 6.62 14.39
N PHE A 25 -6.51 6.13 15.59
CA PHE A 25 -7.28 4.91 15.80
C PHE A 25 -8.78 5.19 15.67
N HIS A 26 -9.50 4.22 15.15
CA HIS A 26 -10.95 4.23 15.02
C HIS A 26 -11.55 3.20 15.96
N ASP A 27 -12.58 3.60 16.68
CA ASP A 27 -13.28 2.70 17.58
C ASP A 27 -14.01 1.60 16.81
N ALA A 28 -13.94 0.37 17.30
CA ALA A 28 -14.59 -0.77 16.66
C ALA A 28 -16.11 -0.56 16.46
N PRO A 29 -16.88 -0.01 17.43
CA PRO A 29 -18.28 0.33 17.22
C PRO A 29 -18.54 1.34 16.11
N GLU A 30 -17.62 2.28 15.88
CA GLU A 30 -17.72 3.23 14.77
C GLU A 30 -17.51 2.52 13.43
N LEU A 31 -16.48 1.68 13.33
CA LEU A 31 -16.18 0.94 12.10
C LEU A 31 -17.30 -0.02 11.71
N LEU A 32 -17.99 -0.63 12.66
CA LEU A 32 -19.13 -1.54 12.41
C LEU A 32 -20.34 -0.85 11.76
N LYS A 33 -20.41 0.47 11.76
CA LYS A 33 -21.47 1.22 11.07
C LYS A 33 -21.32 1.20 9.53
N TYR A 34 -20.15 0.81 9.04
CA TYR A 34 -19.80 0.84 7.63
C TYR A 34 -19.76 -0.58 7.06
N PRO A 35 -20.74 -0.99 6.24
CA PRO A 35 -20.82 -2.34 5.68
C PRO A 35 -19.62 -2.73 4.83
N THR A 36 -19.05 -1.76 4.09
CA THR A 36 -17.86 -1.97 3.25
C THR A 36 -16.77 -0.97 3.57
N ALA A 37 -15.55 -1.26 3.12
CA ALA A 37 -14.45 -0.31 3.25
C ALA A 37 -14.75 1.03 2.54
N ASN A 38 -15.42 1.00 1.40
CA ASN A 38 -15.78 2.23 0.66
C ASN A 38 -16.67 3.17 1.49
N ASP A 39 -17.57 2.64 2.29
CA ASP A 39 -18.48 3.43 3.12
C ASP A 39 -17.74 4.26 4.18
N GLN A 40 -16.51 3.87 4.52
CA GLN A 40 -15.63 4.60 5.45
C GLN A 40 -14.98 5.85 4.84
N LEU A 41 -15.09 6.06 3.52
CA LEU A 41 -14.38 7.15 2.83
C LEU A 41 -14.68 8.54 3.44
N PRO A 42 -15.96 8.94 3.69
CA PRO A 42 -16.26 10.25 4.25
C PRO A 42 -15.69 10.43 5.66
N MET A 43 -15.79 9.41 6.51
CA MET A 43 -15.26 9.44 7.88
C MET A 43 -13.74 9.61 7.84
N ARG A 44 -13.03 8.81 7.04
CA ARG A 44 -11.57 8.88 6.94
C ARG A 44 -11.08 10.17 6.29
N ARG A 45 -11.83 10.74 5.34
CA ARG A 45 -11.55 12.07 4.80
C ARG A 45 -11.62 13.14 5.91
N LYS A 46 -12.66 13.09 6.74
CA LYS A 46 -12.77 14.01 7.88
C LYS A 46 -11.57 13.89 8.82
N VAL A 47 -11.16 12.69 9.15
CA VAL A 47 -9.98 12.42 9.98
C VAL A 47 -8.71 13.05 9.40
N LEU A 48 -8.52 13.01 8.08
CA LEU A 48 -7.37 13.65 7.43
C LEU A 48 -7.43 15.18 7.54
N LEU A 49 -8.61 15.77 7.33
CA LEU A 49 -8.79 17.21 7.44
C LEU A 49 -8.62 17.70 8.90
N ASP A 50 -9.15 16.95 9.85
CA ASP A 50 -8.96 17.23 11.30
C ASP A 50 -7.47 17.17 11.68
N PHE A 51 -6.71 16.17 11.13
CA PHE A 51 -5.27 16.08 11.31
C PHE A 51 -4.54 17.32 10.76
N LEU A 52 -4.85 17.74 9.55
CA LEU A 52 -4.23 18.91 8.93
C LEU A 52 -4.56 20.17 9.73
N GLY A 53 -5.83 20.36 10.13
CA GLY A 53 -6.27 21.49 10.96
C GLY A 53 -5.59 21.52 12.33
N LYS A 54 -5.40 20.36 12.98
CA LYS A 54 -4.69 20.24 14.26
C LYS A 54 -3.24 20.75 14.17
N HIS A 55 -2.61 20.56 13.02
CA HIS A 55 -1.23 20.97 12.76
C HIS A 55 -1.10 22.32 12.06
N ASN A 56 -2.22 23.05 11.89
CA ASN A 56 -2.28 24.33 11.16
C ASN A 56 -1.73 24.22 9.73
N ILE A 57 -1.98 23.12 9.05
CA ILE A 57 -1.60 22.86 7.65
C ILE A 57 -2.82 23.16 6.78
N ASP A 58 -2.69 24.11 5.84
CA ASP A 58 -3.70 24.33 4.81
C ASP A 58 -3.57 23.20 3.75
N PRO A 59 -4.64 22.42 3.50
CA PRO A 59 -4.60 21.42 2.43
C PRO A 59 -4.23 21.98 1.06
N GLY A 60 -4.50 23.27 0.80
CA GLY A 60 -4.14 23.96 -0.43
C GLY A 60 -2.64 24.20 -0.61
N ASP A 61 -1.87 24.15 0.47
CA ASP A 61 -0.41 24.29 0.43
C ASP A 61 0.31 22.94 0.15
N ILE A 62 -0.45 21.84 0.02
CA ILE A 62 0.13 20.51 -0.20
C ILE A 62 0.39 20.29 -1.70
N ASP A 63 1.66 20.20 -2.08
CA ASP A 63 2.06 19.93 -3.46
C ASP A 63 1.70 18.51 -3.92
N VAL A 64 1.76 17.51 -3.01
CA VAL A 64 1.64 16.09 -3.36
C VAL A 64 0.87 15.31 -2.31
N PHE A 65 -0.20 14.65 -2.72
CA PHE A 65 -0.91 13.65 -1.93
C PHE A 65 -0.47 12.24 -2.32
N ILE A 66 0.03 11.45 -1.37
CA ILE A 66 0.42 10.06 -1.60
C ILE A 66 -0.53 9.14 -0.86
N GLY A 67 -1.29 8.34 -1.62
CA GLY A 67 -2.16 7.30 -1.09
C GLY A 67 -1.46 5.94 -1.09
N ARG A 68 -1.32 5.31 0.08
CA ARG A 68 -0.86 3.93 0.16
C ARG A 68 -2.01 2.99 -0.18
N GLY A 69 -1.71 1.94 -0.96
CA GLY A 69 -2.69 0.94 -1.37
C GLY A 69 -3.18 1.19 -2.80
N GLY A 70 -4.38 0.75 -3.07
CA GLY A 70 -4.90 0.70 -4.43
C GLY A 70 -4.53 -0.64 -5.06
N CYS A 71 -5.52 -1.51 -5.19
CA CYS A 71 -5.35 -2.85 -5.71
C CYS A 71 -6.46 -3.08 -6.73
N ALA A 72 -6.19 -2.80 -7.99
CA ALA A 72 -7.11 -3.13 -9.06
C ALA A 72 -6.61 -4.36 -9.82
N TYR A 73 -5.51 -4.20 -10.53
CA TYR A 73 -4.88 -5.24 -11.34
C TYR A 73 -3.40 -5.33 -11.03
N SER A 74 -2.74 -6.37 -11.54
CA SER A 74 -1.29 -6.47 -11.51
C SER A 74 -0.64 -5.22 -12.07
N GLN A 75 0.33 -4.67 -11.35
CA GLN A 75 0.98 -3.40 -11.64
C GLN A 75 2.48 -3.59 -11.80
N ARG A 76 3.12 -2.63 -12.46
CA ARG A 76 4.58 -2.49 -12.42
C ARG A 76 5.01 -1.82 -11.13
N ALA A 77 6.22 -2.13 -10.66
CA ALA A 77 6.81 -1.40 -9.54
C ALA A 77 7.07 0.06 -9.88
N GLY A 78 6.99 0.91 -8.89
CA GLY A 78 7.32 2.34 -9.00
C GLY A 78 6.23 3.26 -8.47
N VAL A 79 6.35 4.52 -8.87
CA VAL A 79 5.39 5.59 -8.59
C VAL A 79 4.36 5.64 -9.72
N MET A 80 3.10 5.67 -9.36
CA MET A 80 1.98 5.75 -10.30
C MET A 80 1.14 6.99 -10.01
N VAL A 81 0.77 7.70 -11.06
CA VAL A 81 -0.24 8.76 -10.97
C VAL A 81 -1.58 8.11 -10.65
N ILE A 82 -2.31 8.70 -9.70
CA ILE A 82 -3.69 8.29 -9.43
C ILE A 82 -4.59 9.01 -10.45
N ASP A 83 -5.27 8.26 -11.29
CA ASP A 83 -6.25 8.76 -12.25
C ASP A 83 -7.65 8.24 -11.92
N GLU A 84 -8.66 8.72 -12.64
CA GLU A 84 -10.06 8.32 -12.46
C GLU A 84 -10.25 6.82 -12.64
N ARG A 85 -9.58 6.24 -13.61
CA ARG A 85 -9.66 4.80 -13.89
C ARG A 85 -9.12 3.97 -12.72
N LEU A 86 -7.97 4.35 -12.16
CA LEU A 86 -7.40 3.66 -11.00
C LEU A 86 -8.35 3.76 -9.79
N VAL A 87 -8.97 4.93 -9.58
CA VAL A 87 -9.95 5.13 -8.49
C VAL A 87 -11.18 4.27 -8.70
N GLU A 88 -11.77 4.25 -9.90
CA GLU A 88 -12.92 3.42 -10.21
C GLU A 88 -12.63 1.92 -10.07
N ASP A 89 -11.53 1.44 -10.62
CA ASP A 89 -11.14 0.04 -10.53
C ASP A 89 -10.85 -0.37 -9.07
N THR A 90 -10.27 0.53 -8.28
CA THR A 90 -10.04 0.34 -6.85
C THR A 90 -11.37 0.31 -6.07
N ALA A 91 -12.29 1.22 -6.37
CA ALA A 91 -13.60 1.28 -5.72
C ALA A 91 -14.46 0.05 -6.01
N ARG A 92 -14.35 -0.51 -7.22
CA ARG A 92 -15.07 -1.72 -7.66
C ARG A 92 -14.43 -3.04 -7.19
N ASP A 93 -13.41 -2.98 -6.35
CA ASP A 93 -12.66 -4.16 -5.88
C ASP A 93 -12.19 -5.10 -6.99
N ARG A 94 -11.74 -4.55 -8.10
CA ARG A 94 -11.19 -5.33 -9.22
C ARG A 94 -10.00 -6.22 -8.81
N GLY A 95 -9.34 -5.88 -7.70
CA GLY A 95 -8.29 -6.69 -7.07
C GLY A 95 -8.81 -7.81 -6.15
N GLY A 96 -10.13 -7.86 -5.88
CA GLY A 96 -10.78 -8.89 -5.07
C GLY A 96 -10.54 -8.77 -3.56
N SER A 97 -10.34 -7.54 -3.04
CA SER A 97 -10.11 -7.32 -1.60
C SER A 97 -10.84 -6.09 -1.09
N ASP A 98 -11.82 -6.29 -0.22
CA ASP A 98 -12.50 -5.20 0.51
C ASP A 98 -11.66 -4.76 1.73
N HIS A 99 -10.41 -4.41 1.51
CA HIS A 99 -9.52 -3.95 2.58
C HIS A 99 -9.43 -2.42 2.61
N PRO A 100 -9.51 -1.76 3.79
CA PRO A 100 -9.46 -0.29 3.89
C PRO A 100 -8.22 0.37 3.28
N ALA A 101 -7.12 -0.37 3.05
CA ALA A 101 -5.95 0.16 2.37
C ALA A 101 -6.26 0.74 0.97
N LYS A 102 -7.30 0.25 0.28
CA LYS A 102 -7.75 0.80 -1.01
C LYS A 102 -8.17 2.26 -0.92
N LEU A 103 -8.66 2.70 0.24
CA LEU A 103 -9.09 4.08 0.47
C LEU A 103 -7.95 5.10 0.39
N GLY A 104 -6.69 4.67 0.53
CA GLY A 104 -5.56 5.58 0.39
C GLY A 104 -5.52 6.27 -0.97
N VAL A 105 -5.75 5.53 -2.05
CA VAL A 105 -5.85 6.05 -3.42
C VAL A 105 -7.05 6.99 -3.56
N MET A 106 -8.22 6.58 -3.06
CA MET A 106 -9.45 7.36 -3.15
C MET A 106 -9.35 8.68 -2.35
N LEU A 107 -8.78 8.64 -1.16
CA LEU A 107 -8.58 9.82 -0.31
C LEU A 107 -7.58 10.81 -0.93
N ALA A 108 -6.48 10.31 -1.49
CA ALA A 108 -5.52 11.16 -2.19
C ALA A 108 -6.15 11.84 -3.42
N TYR A 109 -6.98 11.09 -4.16
CA TYR A 109 -7.73 11.63 -5.28
C TYR A 109 -8.72 12.73 -4.84
N ASP A 110 -9.56 12.44 -3.84
CA ASP A 110 -10.57 13.37 -3.33
C ASP A 110 -9.93 14.68 -2.84
N LEU A 111 -8.86 14.59 -2.04
CA LEU A 111 -8.17 15.77 -1.53
C LEU A 111 -7.53 16.59 -2.66
N CYS A 112 -6.85 15.93 -3.58
CA CYS A 112 -6.22 16.60 -4.72
C CYS A 112 -7.25 17.29 -5.63
N LYS A 113 -8.41 16.70 -5.86
CA LYS A 113 -9.50 17.31 -6.66
C LYS A 113 -10.09 18.57 -6.00
N VAL A 114 -10.11 18.62 -4.67
CA VAL A 114 -10.67 19.76 -3.93
C VAL A 114 -9.63 20.87 -3.71
N TYR A 115 -8.41 20.50 -3.36
CA TYR A 115 -7.38 21.43 -2.89
C TYR A 115 -6.24 21.67 -3.89
N GLY A 116 -6.19 20.89 -4.98
CA GLY A 116 -5.11 20.98 -5.95
C GLY A 116 -3.93 20.06 -5.63
N GLY A 117 -2.79 20.31 -6.23
CA GLY A 117 -1.58 19.51 -6.09
C GLY A 117 -1.52 18.32 -7.05
N LYS A 118 -0.68 17.35 -6.73
CA LYS A 118 -0.50 16.09 -7.49
C LYS A 118 -0.85 14.90 -6.61
N MET A 119 -1.18 13.77 -7.20
CA MET A 119 -1.58 12.58 -6.48
C MET A 119 -0.90 11.32 -7.02
N TYR A 120 -0.30 10.55 -6.09
CA TYR A 120 0.43 9.34 -6.45
C TYR A 120 0.14 8.20 -5.49
N THR A 121 0.34 6.98 -5.99
CA THR A 121 0.53 5.79 -5.18
C THR A 121 1.86 5.13 -5.52
N VAL A 122 2.42 4.38 -4.58
CA VAL A 122 3.76 3.80 -4.73
C VAL A 122 3.72 2.33 -4.36
N ASN A 123 4.23 1.49 -5.26
CA ASN A 123 4.43 0.06 -5.01
C ASN A 123 3.24 -0.60 -4.29
N PRO A 124 2.03 -0.63 -4.86
CA PRO A 124 0.89 -1.29 -4.26
C PRO A 124 1.12 -2.79 -4.11
N THR A 125 0.28 -3.46 -3.31
CA THR A 125 0.45 -4.87 -2.96
C THR A 125 0.37 -5.83 -4.15
N ASN A 126 -0.21 -5.40 -5.26
CA ASN A 126 -0.39 -6.15 -6.50
C ASN A 126 0.67 -5.86 -7.58
N VAL A 127 1.82 -5.28 -7.20
CA VAL A 127 2.98 -5.24 -8.08
C VAL A 127 3.42 -6.67 -8.38
N ASP A 128 3.50 -7.01 -9.66
CA ASP A 128 3.85 -8.35 -10.13
C ASP A 128 5.21 -8.33 -10.84
N GLU A 129 6.21 -8.85 -10.15
CA GLU A 129 7.57 -9.06 -10.67
C GLU A 129 8.00 -10.53 -10.54
N LEU A 130 7.05 -11.44 -10.22
CA LEU A 130 7.35 -12.86 -10.12
C LEU A 130 7.95 -13.38 -11.42
N CYS A 131 9.04 -14.13 -11.31
CA CYS A 131 9.61 -14.83 -12.47
C CYS A 131 8.71 -16.00 -12.89
N ASP A 132 8.92 -16.49 -14.11
CA ASP A 132 8.07 -17.55 -14.67
C ASP A 132 8.13 -18.85 -13.84
N TYR A 133 9.26 -19.15 -13.24
CA TYR A 133 9.42 -20.34 -12.39
C TYR A 133 8.68 -20.24 -11.04
N ALA A 134 8.35 -19.03 -10.60
CA ALA A 134 7.61 -18.81 -9.36
C ALA A 134 6.07 -18.88 -9.53
N ARG A 135 5.57 -18.98 -10.78
CA ARG A 135 4.13 -18.90 -11.09
C ARG A 135 3.36 -20.22 -11.02
N PRO A 136 3.95 -21.39 -11.34
CA PRO A 136 3.19 -22.63 -11.34
C PRO A 136 2.65 -23.00 -9.96
N THR A 137 1.39 -23.46 -9.90
CA THR A 137 0.75 -23.97 -8.69
C THR A 137 0.71 -25.50 -8.61
N GLY A 138 1.12 -26.20 -9.67
CA GLY A 138 0.91 -27.64 -9.83
C GLY A 138 -0.43 -28.01 -10.48
N ILE A 139 -1.33 -27.04 -10.67
CA ILE A 139 -2.62 -27.24 -11.35
C ILE A 139 -2.54 -26.53 -12.70
N ALA A 140 -2.83 -27.26 -13.79
CA ALA A 140 -2.77 -26.72 -15.14
C ALA A 140 -3.73 -25.53 -15.30
N GLY A 141 -3.20 -24.41 -15.83
CA GLY A 141 -3.97 -23.18 -16.06
C GLY A 141 -4.18 -22.29 -14.81
N LEU A 142 -3.75 -22.73 -13.63
CA LEU A 142 -3.79 -21.93 -12.41
C LEU A 142 -2.38 -21.43 -12.06
N TYR A 143 -2.23 -20.13 -11.97
CA TYR A 143 -0.95 -19.48 -11.68
C TYR A 143 -1.03 -18.66 -10.40
N ARG A 144 0.08 -18.59 -9.68
CA ARG A 144 0.23 -17.74 -8.51
C ARG A 144 0.09 -16.26 -8.92
N ARG A 145 -0.57 -15.50 -8.06
CA ARG A 145 -0.66 -14.05 -8.17
C ARG A 145 0.37 -13.39 -7.26
N ALA A 146 0.86 -12.23 -7.66
CA ALA A 146 1.66 -11.41 -6.79
C ALA A 146 0.75 -10.57 -5.89
N GLN A 147 0.76 -10.86 -4.57
CA GLN A 147 0.05 -10.07 -3.57
C GLN A 147 0.89 -10.00 -2.29
N THR A 148 1.77 -9.01 -2.23
CA THR A 148 2.83 -8.94 -1.23
C THR A 148 2.94 -7.54 -0.62
N HIS A 149 3.72 -7.38 0.46
CA HIS A 149 3.96 -6.09 1.10
C HIS A 149 5.04 -5.28 0.35
N VAL A 150 4.84 -5.04 -0.94
CA VAL A 150 5.83 -4.50 -1.88
C VAL A 150 6.47 -3.21 -1.41
N LEU A 151 5.66 -2.23 -0.99
CA LEU A 151 6.15 -0.91 -0.57
C LEU A 151 7.19 -1.04 0.55
N ASN A 152 6.89 -1.82 1.60
CA ASN A 152 7.82 -2.02 2.71
C ASN A 152 9.05 -2.81 2.28
N GLN A 153 8.87 -3.87 1.54
CA GLN A 153 9.95 -4.75 1.09
C GLN A 153 10.97 -4.01 0.21
N LYS A 154 10.50 -3.32 -0.83
CA LYS A 154 11.38 -2.53 -1.70
C LYS A 154 11.98 -1.33 -0.96
N GLY A 155 11.21 -0.68 -0.10
CA GLY A 155 11.70 0.44 0.71
C GLY A 155 12.86 0.03 1.62
N ILE A 156 12.72 -1.07 2.36
CA ILE A 156 13.79 -1.58 3.24
C ILE A 156 15.00 -2.06 2.43
N ALA A 157 14.78 -2.73 1.30
CA ALA A 157 15.87 -3.16 0.41
C ALA A 157 16.67 -1.97 -0.13
N ALA A 158 16.00 -0.89 -0.55
CA ALA A 158 16.66 0.32 -1.02
C ALA A 158 17.43 1.04 0.10
N ILE A 159 16.87 1.15 1.31
CA ILE A 159 17.53 1.71 2.49
C ILE A 159 18.78 0.88 2.84
N HIS A 160 18.67 -0.44 2.82
CA HIS A 160 19.80 -1.33 3.08
C HIS A 160 20.90 -1.17 2.03
N ALA A 161 20.55 -1.13 0.76
CA ALA A 161 21.50 -0.88 -0.33
C ALA A 161 22.25 0.45 -0.15
N LYS A 162 21.53 1.53 0.17
CA LYS A 162 22.12 2.85 0.46
C LYS A 162 23.12 2.78 1.63
N LYS A 163 22.81 2.05 2.71
CA LYS A 163 23.72 1.84 3.85
C LYS A 163 25.00 1.08 3.46
N LEU A 164 24.93 0.22 2.47
CA LEU A 164 26.09 -0.50 1.92
C LEU A 164 26.86 0.28 0.85
N GLY A 165 26.43 1.51 0.51
CA GLY A 165 27.01 2.28 -0.59
C GLY A 165 26.77 1.64 -1.97
N LYS A 166 25.71 0.85 -2.13
CA LYS A 166 25.34 0.14 -3.36
C LYS A 166 23.98 0.60 -3.86
N LYS A 167 23.67 0.27 -5.12
CA LYS A 167 22.31 0.39 -5.65
C LYS A 167 21.53 -0.88 -5.33
N TYR A 168 20.22 -0.76 -5.18
CA TYR A 168 19.34 -1.91 -4.91
C TYR A 168 19.42 -2.93 -6.07
N GLU A 169 19.59 -2.44 -7.30
CA GLU A 169 19.74 -3.24 -8.52
C GLU A 169 21.02 -4.08 -8.58
N ASP A 170 21.99 -3.79 -7.71
CA ASP A 170 23.24 -4.54 -7.62
C ASP A 170 23.17 -5.72 -6.62
N LEU A 171 22.05 -5.85 -5.91
CA LEU A 171 21.90 -6.80 -4.81
C LEU A 171 20.93 -7.93 -5.10
N ASN A 172 21.24 -9.09 -4.51
CA ASN A 172 20.30 -10.18 -4.32
C ASN A 172 20.02 -10.30 -2.82
N LEU A 173 18.74 -10.27 -2.42
CA LEU A 173 18.33 -10.20 -1.03
C LEU A 173 17.17 -11.17 -0.77
N ILE A 174 17.09 -11.68 0.45
CA ILE A 174 15.85 -12.19 1.01
C ILE A 174 15.34 -11.15 1.99
N VAL A 175 14.14 -10.64 1.76
CA VAL A 175 13.52 -9.62 2.60
C VAL A 175 12.32 -10.23 3.29
N CYS A 176 12.29 -10.09 4.63
CA CYS A 176 11.19 -10.59 5.46
C CYS A 176 10.40 -9.40 6.02
N HIS A 177 9.15 -9.28 5.62
CA HIS A 177 8.16 -8.43 6.28
C HIS A 177 7.43 -9.31 7.30
N VAL A 178 7.54 -8.98 8.57
CA VAL A 178 6.94 -9.74 9.68
C VAL A 178 6.06 -8.80 10.48
N ASP A 179 4.76 -8.94 10.33
CA ASP A 179 3.72 -8.15 11.01
C ASP A 179 2.41 -8.96 10.99
N GLY A 180 1.24 -8.33 11.04
CA GLY A 180 -0.07 -8.97 10.92
C GLY A 180 -0.24 -9.82 9.65
N GLY A 181 0.52 -9.56 8.61
CA GLY A 181 0.78 -10.47 7.49
C GLY A 181 2.27 -10.72 7.38
N ILE A 182 2.70 -11.92 7.02
CA ILE A 182 4.11 -12.26 6.82
C ILE A 182 4.36 -12.48 5.33
N THR A 183 5.35 -11.76 4.78
CA THR A 183 5.79 -11.91 3.40
C THR A 183 7.31 -12.06 3.38
N ILE A 184 7.78 -13.18 2.86
CA ILE A 184 9.19 -13.46 2.63
C ILE A 184 9.42 -13.46 1.13
N THR A 185 10.31 -12.61 0.64
CA THR A 185 10.48 -12.37 -0.79
C THR A 185 11.95 -12.47 -1.20
N ALA A 186 12.18 -13.18 -2.31
CA ALA A 186 13.46 -13.20 -3.00
C ALA A 186 13.56 -11.98 -3.91
N HIS A 187 14.55 -11.15 -3.67
CA HIS A 187 14.87 -10.00 -4.51
C HIS A 187 16.12 -10.28 -5.34
N CYS A 188 16.03 -10.08 -6.64
CA CYS A 188 17.13 -10.20 -7.56
C CYS A 188 17.26 -8.93 -8.40
N LYS A 189 18.38 -8.24 -8.27
CA LYS A 189 18.69 -7.03 -9.05
C LYS A 189 17.53 -6.03 -9.11
N GLY A 190 16.98 -5.69 -7.93
CA GLY A 190 15.91 -4.69 -7.80
C GLY A 190 14.50 -5.21 -8.06
N LYS A 191 14.31 -6.48 -8.39
CA LYS A 191 13.01 -7.10 -8.65
C LYS A 191 12.66 -8.15 -7.59
N MET A 192 11.39 -8.25 -7.24
CA MET A 192 10.82 -9.25 -6.35
C MET A 192 10.43 -10.49 -7.18
N ILE A 193 11.37 -11.43 -7.35
CA ILE A 193 11.23 -12.52 -8.30
C ILE A 193 10.43 -13.73 -7.79
N ASP A 194 10.31 -13.88 -6.48
CA ASP A 194 9.48 -14.89 -5.81
C ASP A 194 9.07 -14.41 -4.43
N SER A 195 7.94 -14.85 -3.92
CA SER A 195 7.41 -14.42 -2.65
C SER A 195 6.42 -15.40 -2.06
N THR A 196 6.34 -15.46 -0.72
CA THR A 196 5.12 -15.94 -0.06
C THR A 196 4.04 -14.86 -0.17
N GLU A 197 2.78 -15.25 -0.40
CA GLU A 197 1.67 -14.28 -0.60
C GLU A 197 1.03 -13.82 0.72
N GLY A 198 1.84 -13.47 1.70
CA GLY A 198 1.37 -13.12 3.04
C GLY A 198 0.43 -11.92 3.14
N ALA A 199 0.35 -11.07 2.11
CA ALA A 199 -0.64 -10.00 2.05
C ALA A 199 -2.03 -10.52 1.67
N GLY A 200 -2.11 -11.56 0.84
CA GLY A 200 -3.35 -12.25 0.46
C GLY A 200 -3.82 -13.30 1.46
N GLY A 201 -2.94 -13.76 2.33
CA GLY A 201 -3.21 -14.85 3.27
C GLY A 201 -2.63 -16.19 2.85
N ASP A 202 -2.08 -16.30 1.65
CA ASP A 202 -1.40 -17.49 1.18
C ASP A 202 0.03 -17.52 1.69
N GLY A 203 0.52 -18.70 1.97
CA GLY A 203 1.87 -18.88 2.46
C GLY A 203 1.91 -19.77 3.70
N PRO A 204 3.10 -20.28 4.06
CA PRO A 204 3.22 -21.33 5.07
C PRO A 204 2.84 -20.89 6.49
N PHE A 205 2.87 -19.58 6.78
CA PHE A 205 2.48 -19.06 8.08
C PHE A 205 2.22 -17.55 8.03
N THR A 206 1.23 -17.10 8.81
CA THR A 206 0.93 -15.67 9.04
C THR A 206 0.08 -15.53 10.31
N PRO A 207 0.35 -14.53 11.19
CA PRO A 207 -0.28 -14.51 12.53
C PRO A 207 -1.76 -14.17 12.51
N THR A 208 -2.26 -13.40 11.54
CA THR A 208 -3.66 -12.93 11.52
C THR A 208 -4.46 -13.38 10.31
N ARG A 209 -3.83 -14.07 9.37
CA ARG A 209 -4.46 -14.64 8.19
C ARG A 209 -4.16 -16.13 8.13
N LEU A 210 -5.05 -16.90 7.52
CA LEU A 210 -4.81 -18.32 7.34
C LEU A 210 -3.61 -18.52 6.40
N GLY A 211 -2.62 -19.28 6.88
CA GLY A 211 -1.59 -19.84 6.02
C GLY A 211 -2.18 -21.07 5.31
N SER A 212 -1.85 -21.30 4.07
CA SER A 212 -2.18 -22.52 3.32
C SER A 212 -1.03 -23.48 3.30
#